data_21ba00c6d3a442c59a3a1b84fa051e0d
#
_entry.id   21ba00c6d3a442c59a3a1b84fa051e0d
#
_cell.length_a   1.000
_cell.length_b   1.000
_cell.length_c   1.000
_cell.angle_alpha   90.00
_cell.angle_beta   90.00
_cell.angle_gamma   90.00
#
_symmetry.space_group_name_H-M   'P 1'
#
loop_
_entity.id
_entity.type
_entity.pdbx_description
1 polymer ?
#
loop_
_entity_poly.entity_id
_entity_poly.type
_entity_poly.pdbx_seq_one_letter_code
_entity_poly.pdbx_strand_id
1 'polypeptide(L)'
;MPTLSMFYGIIIRMYNEKGGKHNVPHIHAEYQGEEAVISLENVLLEGKLPTSKLRLVTAWIEIHKEELYANWTLLSAGEKYFRIDPLK
;
A
#
# COMPACT_ATOMS: atom_id res chain seq x y z
N MET A 1 7.17 8.20 7.59
CA MET A 1 6.79 7.15 6.64
C MET A 1 5.81 7.68 5.62
N PRO A 2 6.02 7.41 4.34
CA PRO A 2 5.17 7.97 3.30
C PRO A 2 3.73 7.43 3.36
N THR A 3 2.79 8.32 3.65
CA THR A 3 1.37 7.97 3.59
C THR A 3 0.86 8.31 2.20
N LEU A 4 0.39 7.31 1.47
CA LEU A 4 -0.11 7.50 0.10
C LEU A 4 -1.56 7.90 0.06
N SER A 5 -2.38 7.36 0.95
CA SER A 5 -3.81 7.63 0.96
C SER A 5 -4.44 7.21 2.28
N MET A 6 -5.64 7.71 2.53
CA MET A 6 -6.44 7.33 3.71
C MET A 6 -7.90 7.28 3.28
N PHE A 7 -8.58 6.18 3.57
CA PHE A 7 -10.00 6.03 3.25
C PHE A 7 -10.64 4.97 4.14
N TYR A 8 -11.86 5.23 4.53
CA TYR A 8 -12.66 4.34 5.39
C TYR A 8 -11.92 3.86 6.64
N GLY A 9 -11.12 4.75 7.25
CA GLY A 9 -10.34 4.44 8.44
C GLY A 9 -9.06 3.65 8.17
N ILE A 10 -8.75 3.37 6.92
CA ILE A 10 -7.55 2.64 6.50
C ILE A 10 -6.47 3.64 6.12
N ILE A 11 -5.24 3.41 6.58
CA ILE A 11 -4.09 4.23 6.20
C ILE A 11 -3.20 3.38 5.31
N ILE A 12 -2.92 3.89 4.11
CA ILE A 12 -2.05 3.20 3.14
C ILE A 12 -0.69 3.87 3.16
N ARG A 13 0.34 3.07 3.42
CA ARG A 13 1.73 3.54 3.40
C ARG A 13 2.56 2.69 2.45
N MET A 14 3.60 3.31 1.92
CA MET A 14 4.58 2.62 1.09
C MET A 14 5.97 3.14 1.47
N TYR A 15 6.90 2.24 1.65
CA TYR A 15 8.29 2.60 1.83
C TYR A 15 9.15 1.50 1.27
N ASN A 16 10.32 1.90 0.76
CA ASN A 16 11.26 0.96 0.20
C ASN A 16 12.21 0.48 1.29
N GLU A 17 12.05 -0.77 1.67
CA GLU A 17 12.93 -1.39 2.66
C GLU A 17 14.04 -2.12 1.93
N LYS A 18 15.13 -1.42 1.61
CA LYS A 18 16.30 -2.06 1.00
C LYS A 18 16.83 -3.12 1.97
N GLY A 19 16.90 -4.35 1.49
CA GLY A 19 17.27 -5.47 2.33
C GLY A 19 16.17 -5.91 3.29
N GLY A 20 14.96 -5.40 3.09
CA GLY A 20 13.81 -5.76 3.90
C GLY A 20 13.26 -7.15 3.60
N LYS A 21 12.26 -7.53 4.37
CA LYS A 21 11.67 -8.86 4.32
C LYS A 21 10.97 -9.19 3.00
N HIS A 22 10.42 -8.16 2.34
CA HIS A 22 9.66 -8.33 1.10
C HIS A 22 10.33 -7.56 -0.04
N ASN A 23 10.76 -8.28 -1.07
CA ASN A 23 11.45 -7.68 -2.22
C ASN A 23 10.52 -7.25 -3.34
N VAL A 24 9.24 -7.59 -3.26
CA VAL A 24 8.28 -7.24 -4.30
C VAL A 24 7.64 -5.89 -3.97
N PRO A 25 7.20 -5.15 -4.99
CA PRO A 25 6.47 -3.91 -4.74
C PRO A 25 5.22 -4.18 -3.89
N HIS A 26 5.08 -3.43 -2.80
CA HIS A 26 4.01 -3.67 -1.85
C HIS A 26 3.61 -2.41 -1.09
N ILE A 27 2.46 -2.47 -0.44
CA ILE A 27 1.97 -1.43 0.45
C ILE A 27 1.73 -2.01 1.83
N HIS A 28 1.65 -1.12 2.82
CA HIS A 28 1.21 -1.45 4.16
C HIS A 28 -0.14 -0.79 4.38
N ALA A 29 -1.13 -1.56 4.78
CA ALA A 29 -2.47 -1.05 5.08
C ALA A 29 -2.73 -1.24 6.56
N GLU A 30 -3.05 -0.16 7.27
CA GLU A 30 -3.30 -0.18 8.71
C GLU A 30 -4.75 0.16 8.98
N TYR A 31 -5.37 -0.59 9.90
CA TYR A 31 -6.74 -0.35 10.32
C TYR A 31 -6.91 -0.79 11.78
N GLN A 32 -7.24 0.18 12.65
CA GLN A 32 -7.53 -0.09 14.07
C GLN A 32 -6.51 -1.03 14.75
N GLY A 33 -5.23 -0.72 14.58
CA GLY A 33 -4.16 -1.49 15.21
C GLY A 33 -3.74 -2.76 14.48
N GLU A 34 -4.45 -3.15 13.43
CA GLU A 34 -4.06 -4.26 12.58
C GLU A 34 -3.35 -3.75 11.34
N GLU A 35 -2.42 -4.53 10.82
CA GLU A 35 -1.67 -4.17 9.61
C GLU A 35 -1.61 -5.36 8.67
N ALA A 36 -1.78 -5.10 7.38
CA ALA A 36 -1.57 -6.09 6.34
C ALA A 36 -0.55 -5.57 5.35
N VAL A 37 0.33 -6.43 4.88
CA VAL A 37 1.29 -6.14 3.81
C VAL A 37 0.77 -6.82 2.55
N ILE A 38 0.51 -6.04 1.52
CA ILE A 38 -0.14 -6.53 0.29
C ILE A 38 0.68 -6.10 -0.91
N SER A 39 1.01 -7.06 -1.79
CA SER A 39 1.75 -6.74 -3.00
C SER A 39 0.88 -5.95 -3.97
N LEU A 40 1.51 -5.23 -4.91
CA LEU A 40 0.76 -4.48 -5.91
C LEU A 40 0.04 -5.41 -6.90
N GLU A 41 0.31 -6.71 -6.84
CA GLU A 41 -0.45 -7.73 -7.59
C GLU A 41 -1.54 -8.37 -6.73
N ASN A 42 -1.91 -7.72 -5.62
CA ASN A 42 -2.99 -8.14 -4.73
C ASN A 42 -2.77 -9.47 -4.01
N VAL A 43 -1.52 -9.77 -3.69
CA VAL A 43 -1.19 -10.94 -2.87
C VAL A 43 -0.95 -10.49 -1.43
N LEU A 44 -1.66 -11.08 -0.48
CA LEU A 44 -1.43 -10.81 0.94
C LEU A 44 -0.12 -11.48 1.34
N LEU A 45 0.86 -10.64 1.70
CA LEU A 45 2.21 -11.13 2.04
C LEU A 45 2.37 -11.37 3.54
N GLU A 46 1.72 -10.57 4.38
CA GLU A 46 1.86 -10.66 5.82
C GLU A 46 0.72 -9.92 6.51
N GLY A 47 0.38 -10.35 7.72
CA GLY A 47 -0.62 -9.67 8.53
C GLY A 47 -2.04 -9.95 8.13
N LYS A 48 -2.96 -9.14 8.63
CA LYS A 48 -4.39 -9.31 8.35
C LYS A 48 -5.16 -8.01 8.53
N LEU A 49 -6.31 -7.94 7.87
CA LEU A 49 -7.32 -6.91 8.07
C LEU A 49 -8.69 -7.59 8.07
N PRO A 50 -9.72 -6.95 8.65
CA PRO A 50 -11.09 -7.46 8.49
C PRO A 50 -11.39 -7.63 6.99
N THR A 51 -12.11 -8.69 6.64
CA THR A 51 -12.38 -9.01 5.24
C THR A 51 -12.96 -7.84 4.45
N SER A 52 -13.91 -7.10 5.03
CA SER A 52 -14.52 -5.96 4.35
C SER A 52 -13.49 -4.86 4.05
N LYS A 53 -12.56 -4.63 4.96
CA LYS A 53 -11.52 -3.61 4.76
C LYS A 53 -10.48 -4.08 3.75
N LEU A 54 -10.12 -5.36 3.81
CA LEU A 54 -9.19 -5.94 2.83
C LEU A 54 -9.74 -5.81 1.41
N ARG A 55 -11.04 -6.03 1.23
CA ARG A 55 -11.68 -5.87 -0.08
C ARG A 55 -11.58 -4.44 -0.60
N LEU A 56 -11.74 -3.45 0.27
CA LEU A 56 -11.60 -2.05 -0.13
C LEU A 56 -10.18 -1.75 -0.57
N VAL A 57 -9.20 -2.26 0.15
CA VAL A 57 -7.78 -2.06 -0.20
C VAL A 57 -7.45 -2.71 -1.54
N THR A 58 -7.87 -3.95 -1.75
CA THR A 58 -7.56 -4.65 -3.01
C THR A 58 -8.23 -3.99 -4.21
N ALA A 59 -9.45 -3.49 -4.05
CA ALA A 59 -10.13 -2.73 -5.10
C ALA A 59 -9.38 -1.44 -5.41
N TRP A 60 -8.94 -0.73 -4.38
CA TRP A 60 -8.18 0.51 -4.53
C TRP A 60 -6.85 0.26 -5.25
N ILE A 61 -6.15 -0.83 -4.91
CA ILE A 61 -4.91 -1.20 -5.60
C ILE A 61 -5.16 -1.39 -7.09
N GLU A 62 -6.22 -2.09 -7.46
CA GLU A 62 -6.54 -2.30 -8.88
C GLU A 62 -6.79 -0.99 -9.61
N ILE A 63 -7.53 -0.08 -8.99
CA ILE A 63 -7.87 1.21 -9.60
C ILE A 63 -6.61 2.07 -9.79
N HIS A 64 -5.69 2.06 -8.82
CA HIS A 64 -4.53 2.93 -8.80
C HIS A 64 -3.20 2.21 -9.05
N LYS A 65 -3.25 1.07 -9.71
CA LYS A 65 -2.07 0.23 -9.90
C LYS A 65 -0.89 0.97 -10.56
N GLU A 66 -1.16 1.73 -11.61
CA GLU A 66 -0.11 2.47 -12.30
C GLU A 66 0.55 3.51 -11.40
N GLU A 67 -0.26 4.25 -10.65
CA GLU A 67 0.24 5.25 -9.71
C GLU A 67 1.06 4.60 -8.58
N LEU A 68 0.65 3.43 -8.14
CA LEU A 68 1.37 2.69 -7.10
C LEU A 68 2.74 2.23 -7.59
N TYR A 69 2.82 1.70 -8.81
CA TYR A 69 4.12 1.32 -9.37
C TYR A 69 5.01 2.54 -9.59
N ALA A 70 4.44 3.66 -10.02
CA ALA A 70 5.20 4.90 -10.18
C ALA A 70 5.80 5.35 -8.83
N ASN A 71 5.00 5.31 -7.77
CA ASN A 71 5.48 5.65 -6.43
C ASN A 71 6.56 4.68 -5.94
N TRP A 72 6.40 3.40 -6.24
CA TRP A 72 7.42 2.41 -5.88
C TRP A 72 8.76 2.74 -6.53
N THR A 73 8.72 3.08 -7.82
CA THR A 73 9.92 3.46 -8.57
C THR A 73 10.57 4.72 -7.96
N LEU A 74 9.77 5.73 -7.65
CA LEU A 74 10.27 6.97 -7.05
C LEU A 74 10.94 6.70 -5.71
N LEU A 75 10.28 5.96 -4.84
CA LEU A 75 10.83 5.66 -3.51
C LEU A 75 12.09 4.81 -3.62
N SER A 76 12.14 3.88 -4.57
CA SER A 76 13.33 3.04 -4.81
C SER A 76 14.52 3.87 -5.25
N ALA A 77 14.28 4.96 -5.97
CA ALA A 77 15.32 5.89 -6.43
C ALA A 77 15.67 6.96 -5.40
N GLY A 78 15.03 6.94 -4.23
CA GLY A 78 15.23 7.97 -3.22
C GLY A 78 14.58 9.29 -3.57
N GLU A 79 13.62 9.28 -4.48
CA GLU A 79 12.94 10.49 -4.93
C GLU A 79 11.62 10.70 -4.17
N LYS A 80 11.04 11.88 -4.35
CA LYS A 80 9.83 12.27 -3.64
C LYS A 80 8.60 11.53 -4.19
N TYR A 81 7.84 10.90 -3.30
CA TYR A 81 6.59 10.24 -3.65
C TYR A 81 5.46 11.26 -3.82
N PHE A 82 4.33 10.83 -4.38
CA PHE A 82 3.12 11.64 -4.48
C PHE A 82 1.93 10.90 -3.88
N ARG A 83 0.96 11.67 -3.38
CA ARG A 83 -0.24 11.08 -2.79
C ARG A 83 -1.19 10.60 -3.89
N ILE A 84 -1.98 9.58 -3.55
CA ILE A 84 -2.94 8.97 -4.46
C ILE A 84 -4.35 9.22 -3.90
N ASP A 85 -5.30 9.46 -4.79
CA ASP A 85 -6.69 9.71 -4.38
C ASP A 85 -7.25 8.53 -3.58
N PRO A 86 -8.05 8.83 -2.55
CA PRO A 86 -8.68 7.77 -1.77
C PRO A 86 -9.76 7.05 -2.56
N LEU A 87 -10.13 5.88 -2.07
CA LEU A 87 -11.31 5.17 -2.58
C LEU A 87 -12.55 5.94 -2.14
N LYS A 88 -13.46 6.16 -3.06
CA LYS A 88 -14.69 6.92 -2.80
C LYS A 88 -15.93 6.05 -2.82
#